data_401d3c8fff5a27c80755c2251ba61e6f
#
_entry.id   401d3c8fff5a27c80755c2251ba61e6f
#
_cell.length_a   1.000
_cell.length_b   1.000
_cell.length_c   1.000
_cell.angle_alpha   90.00
_cell.angle_beta   90.00
_cell.angle_gamma   90.00
#
_symmetry.space_group_name_H-M   'P 1'
#
loop_
_entity.id
_entity.type
_entity.pdbx_description
1 polymer ?
#
loop_
_entity_poly.entity_id
_entity_poly.type
_entity_poly.pdbx_seq_one_letter_code
_entity_poly.pdbx_strand_id
1 'polypeptide(L)'
;EASDADRTTLITTLGARYGLTNRLELEARVPALYRWDRIEVAQQRDEGIVRTIALKERDIGDIEFALRYQLNRPRGQNPIWVANLRVKSDTGKSPFEVTYDEFGVATGLSTGSGFWAVQPGISMLLPSDPAVIFGSLGYLYHIPRNIDREIGGAFIGRVDPGDAISGNL
;
A
#
# COMPACT_ATOMS: atom_id res chain seq x y z
N GLU A 1 9.37 -17.92 25.69
CA GLU A 1 9.97 -17.69 24.35
C GLU A 1 10.22 -16.21 24.18
N ALA A 2 11.49 -15.81 24.11
CA ALA A 2 11.85 -14.44 23.74
C ALA A 2 12.23 -14.48 22.25
N SER A 3 11.46 -13.77 21.43
CA SER A 3 11.77 -13.53 20.01
C SER A 3 12.12 -12.05 19.89
N ASP A 4 13.32 -11.77 19.40
CA ASP A 4 13.73 -10.41 19.06
C ASP A 4 13.73 -10.27 17.54
N ALA A 5 13.11 -9.22 17.02
CA ALA A 5 12.95 -9.00 15.60
C ALA A 5 13.25 -7.54 15.22
N ASP A 6 14.37 -7.33 14.54
CA ASP A 6 14.73 -6.04 13.96
C ASP A 6 14.26 -5.97 12.51
N ARG A 7 13.47 -4.94 12.20
CA ARG A 7 12.96 -4.70 10.85
C ARG A 7 13.32 -3.30 10.38
N THR A 8 13.98 -3.23 9.24
CA THR A 8 14.25 -1.96 8.55
C THR A 8 13.62 -1.99 7.17
N THR A 9 12.81 -0.98 6.85
CA THR A 9 12.18 -0.84 5.54
C THR A 9 12.48 0.54 4.98
N LEU A 10 13.11 0.59 3.80
CA LEU A 10 13.32 1.80 3.04
C LEU A 10 12.38 1.79 1.83
N ILE A 11 11.57 2.83 1.69
CA ILE A 11 10.64 3.00 0.59
C ILE A 11 11.04 4.26 -0.18
N THR A 12 11.33 4.09 -1.47
CA THR A 12 11.58 5.20 -2.40
C THR A 12 10.47 5.21 -3.44
N THR A 13 9.77 6.33 -3.61
CA THR A 13 8.67 6.43 -4.57
C THR A 13 9.05 7.41 -5.68
N LEU A 14 9.02 6.92 -6.92
CA LEU A 14 9.08 7.76 -8.11
C LEU A 14 7.67 8.12 -8.52
N GLY A 15 7.38 9.44 -8.63
CA GLY A 15 6.08 9.94 -9.06
C GLY A 15 6.22 10.83 -10.29
N ALA A 16 5.32 10.65 -11.25
CA ALA A 16 5.17 11.52 -12.41
C ALA A 16 3.75 12.05 -12.48
N ARG A 17 3.60 13.34 -12.80
CA ARG A 17 2.30 14.00 -13.01
C ARG A 17 2.27 14.64 -14.38
N TYR A 18 1.15 14.49 -15.05
CA TYR A 18 0.95 15.06 -16.37
C TYR A 18 -0.46 15.67 -16.50
N GLY A 19 -0.52 16.95 -16.84
CA GLY A 19 -1.76 17.64 -17.13
C GLY A 19 -2.25 17.30 -18.54
N LEU A 20 -3.29 16.48 -18.64
CA LEU A 20 -3.93 16.14 -19.91
C LEU A 20 -4.72 17.31 -20.48
N THR A 21 -5.34 18.08 -19.61
CA THR A 21 -6.05 19.32 -19.93
C THR A 21 -5.89 20.33 -18.79
N ASN A 22 -6.40 21.54 -18.95
CA ASN A 22 -6.42 22.57 -17.90
C ASN A 22 -7.19 22.16 -16.63
N ARG A 23 -7.86 20.99 -16.63
CA ARG A 23 -8.68 20.51 -15.53
C ARG A 23 -8.47 19.03 -15.20
N LEU A 24 -7.72 18.32 -16.04
CA LEU A 24 -7.52 16.89 -15.90
C LEU A 24 -6.04 16.59 -15.75
N GLU A 25 -5.67 15.96 -14.65
CA GLU A 25 -4.31 15.52 -14.33
C GLU A 25 -4.27 14.01 -14.14
N LEU A 26 -3.28 13.40 -14.73
CA LEU A 26 -2.90 12.00 -14.50
C LEU A 26 -1.63 11.96 -13.66
N GLU A 27 -1.59 11.10 -12.67
CA GLU A 27 -0.42 10.81 -11.85
C GLU A 27 -0.13 9.31 -11.87
N ALA A 28 1.15 8.95 -11.96
CA ALA A 28 1.63 7.59 -11.77
C ALA A 28 2.70 7.58 -10.68
N ARG A 29 2.67 6.59 -9.80
CA ARG A 29 3.63 6.37 -8.73
C ARG A 29 4.14 4.94 -8.76
N VAL A 30 5.45 4.79 -8.68
CA VAL A 30 6.13 3.50 -8.62
C VAL A 30 6.97 3.46 -7.36
N PRO A 31 6.55 2.72 -6.33
CA PRO A 31 7.35 2.54 -5.12
C PRO A 31 8.38 1.43 -5.33
N ALA A 32 9.62 1.70 -4.93
CA ALA A 32 10.69 0.72 -4.81
C ALA A 32 10.95 0.47 -3.32
N LEU A 33 10.88 -0.77 -2.90
CA LEU A 33 11.06 -1.18 -1.52
C LEU A 33 12.39 -1.91 -1.37
N TYR A 34 13.10 -1.54 -0.32
CA TYR A 34 14.23 -2.30 0.21
C TYR A 34 13.90 -2.65 1.66
N ARG A 35 13.83 -3.94 1.95
CA ARG A 35 13.46 -4.44 3.27
C ARG A 35 14.53 -5.39 3.79
N TRP A 36 14.87 -5.21 5.06
CA TRP A 36 15.80 -6.04 5.78
C TRP A 36 15.18 -6.41 7.12
N ASP A 37 14.94 -7.70 7.30
CA ASP A 37 14.41 -8.27 8.54
C ASP A 37 15.48 -9.21 9.14
N ARG A 38 15.75 -9.03 10.42
CA ARG A 38 16.59 -9.95 11.22
C ARG A 38 15.72 -10.54 12.31
N ILE A 39 15.57 -11.84 12.31
CA ILE A 39 14.75 -12.57 13.26
C ILE A 39 15.65 -13.53 14.03
N GLU A 40 15.70 -13.40 15.36
CA GLU A 40 16.38 -14.32 16.25
C GLU A 40 15.34 -15.22 16.92
N VAL A 41 15.39 -16.51 16.64
CA VAL A 41 14.50 -17.52 17.22
C VAL A 41 15.29 -18.36 18.21
N ALA A 42 14.97 -18.26 19.49
CA ALA A 42 15.50 -19.14 20.53
C ALA A 42 14.64 -20.40 20.60
N GLN A 43 15.14 -21.54 20.13
CA GLN A 43 14.50 -22.84 20.34
C GLN A 43 14.86 -23.40 21.70
N GLN A 44 13.85 -23.56 22.56
CA GLN A 44 13.98 -24.06 23.94
C GLN A 44 13.89 -25.60 23.96
N ARG A 45 14.54 -26.29 23.06
CA ARG A 45 14.68 -27.74 23.06
C ARG A 45 16.16 -28.12 22.86
N ASP A 46 16.79 -28.63 23.93
CA ASP A 46 18.13 -29.15 24.01
C ASP A 46 19.24 -28.34 23.28
N GLU A 47 20.12 -27.74 24.09
CA GLU A 47 21.37 -27.08 23.68
C GLU A 47 21.24 -25.73 22.93
N GLY A 48 20.43 -24.77 23.43
CA GLY A 48 20.71 -23.32 23.20
C GLY A 48 21.00 -22.85 21.77
N ILE A 49 20.42 -23.48 20.74
CA ILE A 49 20.66 -23.06 19.37
C ILE A 49 19.80 -21.81 19.08
N VAL A 50 20.44 -20.65 19.15
CA VAL A 50 19.89 -19.40 18.65
C VAL A 50 20.06 -19.42 17.12
N ARG A 51 18.98 -19.55 16.37
CA ARG A 51 19.01 -19.47 14.92
C ARG A 51 18.69 -18.03 14.50
N THR A 52 19.68 -17.33 13.96
CA THR A 52 19.49 -15.99 13.38
C THR A 52 19.16 -16.13 11.91
N ILE A 53 17.99 -15.63 11.49
CA ILE A 53 17.57 -15.60 10.10
C ILE A 53 17.59 -14.13 9.65
N ALA A 54 18.42 -13.82 8.66
CA ALA A 54 18.47 -12.52 8.02
C ALA A 54 17.84 -12.60 6.63
N LEU A 55 16.74 -11.92 6.42
CA LEU A 55 16.04 -11.83 5.15
C LEU A 55 16.25 -10.43 4.54
N LYS A 56 16.58 -10.40 3.26
CA LYS A 56 16.71 -9.17 2.49
C LYS A 56 15.84 -9.30 1.24
N GLU A 57 14.98 -8.33 1.00
CA GLU A 57 14.16 -8.27 -0.21
C GLU A 57 14.29 -6.89 -0.84
N ARG A 58 14.34 -6.88 -2.17
CA ARG A 58 14.45 -5.66 -2.96
C ARG A 58 13.56 -5.83 -4.18
N ASP A 59 12.47 -5.08 -4.22
CA ASP A 59 11.50 -5.21 -5.30
C ASP A 59 10.69 -3.92 -5.47
N ILE A 60 9.91 -3.88 -6.55
CA ILE A 60 8.91 -2.85 -6.80
C ILE A 60 7.66 -3.21 -5.99
N GLY A 61 7.04 -2.21 -5.38
CA GLY A 61 5.75 -2.36 -4.72
C GLY A 61 4.57 -2.21 -5.68
N ASP A 62 3.40 -2.03 -5.11
CA ASP A 62 2.17 -1.84 -5.90
C ASP A 62 2.21 -0.47 -6.62
N ILE A 63 2.10 -0.48 -7.93
CA ILE A 63 2.06 0.74 -8.75
C ILE A 63 0.70 1.40 -8.57
N GLU A 64 0.70 2.72 -8.43
CA GLU A 64 -0.52 3.51 -8.28
C GLU A 64 -0.69 4.47 -9.45
N PHE A 65 -1.93 4.57 -9.91
CA PHE A 65 -2.38 5.58 -10.86
C PHE A 65 -3.45 6.45 -10.20
N ALA A 66 -3.40 7.75 -10.43
CA ALA A 66 -4.42 8.66 -9.96
C ALA A 66 -4.86 9.60 -11.08
N LEU A 67 -6.16 9.79 -11.19
CA LEU A 67 -6.79 10.74 -12.07
C LEU A 67 -7.48 11.82 -11.22
N ARG A 68 -7.20 13.08 -11.50
CA ARG A 68 -7.84 14.22 -10.82
C ARG A 68 -8.53 15.10 -11.84
N TYR A 69 -9.78 15.37 -11.59
CA TYR A 69 -10.60 16.23 -12.46
C TYR A 69 -11.22 17.38 -11.67
N GLN A 70 -10.89 18.60 -12.05
CA GLN A 70 -11.46 19.80 -11.48
C GLN A 70 -12.88 20.03 -12.02
N LEU A 71 -13.87 19.91 -11.12
CA LEU A 71 -15.29 19.94 -11.47
C LEU A 71 -15.77 21.34 -11.86
N ASN A 72 -15.27 22.37 -11.18
CA ASN A 72 -15.68 23.75 -11.44
C ASN A 72 -14.50 24.67 -11.71
N ARG A 73 -14.75 25.81 -12.33
CA ARG A 73 -13.73 26.86 -12.52
C ARG A 73 -13.62 27.72 -11.27
N PRO A 74 -12.39 28.10 -10.86
CA PRO A 74 -12.22 29.05 -9.79
C PRO A 74 -12.91 30.36 -10.11
N ARG A 75 -13.70 30.88 -9.16
CA ARG A 75 -14.35 32.19 -9.27
C ARG A 75 -14.35 32.87 -7.89
N GLY A 76 -13.49 33.86 -7.71
CA GLY A 76 -13.38 34.58 -6.45
C GLY A 76 -13.10 33.64 -5.28
N GLN A 77 -13.89 33.73 -4.23
CA GLN A 77 -13.78 32.92 -3.01
C GLN A 77 -14.65 31.65 -3.04
N ASN A 78 -15.17 31.26 -4.21
CA ASN A 78 -15.98 30.04 -4.30
C ASN A 78 -15.13 28.79 -4.10
N PRO A 79 -15.66 27.73 -3.48
CA PRO A 79 -14.94 26.48 -3.32
C PRO A 79 -14.62 25.84 -4.66
N ILE A 80 -13.43 25.28 -4.77
CA ILE A 80 -12.96 24.50 -5.90
C ILE A 80 -13.13 23.03 -5.55
N TRP A 81 -13.83 22.29 -6.38
CA TRP A 81 -14.09 20.88 -6.21
C TRP A 81 -13.25 20.05 -7.18
N VAL A 82 -12.65 19.01 -6.69
CA VAL A 82 -11.82 18.07 -7.47
C VAL A 82 -12.29 16.65 -7.21
N ALA A 83 -12.73 15.97 -8.26
CA ALA A 83 -12.97 14.54 -8.21
C ALA A 83 -11.64 13.81 -8.35
N ASN A 84 -11.43 12.79 -7.53
CA ASN A 84 -10.22 11.99 -7.50
C ASN A 84 -10.58 10.52 -7.72
N LEU A 85 -9.80 9.84 -8.53
CA LEU A 85 -9.86 8.39 -8.69
C LEU A 85 -8.44 7.86 -8.58
N ARG A 86 -8.17 7.02 -7.59
CA ARG A 86 -6.90 6.32 -7.46
C ARG A 86 -7.12 4.84 -7.68
N VAL A 87 -6.23 4.22 -8.42
CA VAL A 87 -6.19 2.77 -8.64
C VAL A 87 -4.82 2.28 -8.24
N LYS A 88 -4.78 1.32 -7.35
CA LYS A 88 -3.57 0.62 -6.93
C LYS A 88 -3.56 -0.77 -7.54
N SER A 89 -2.47 -1.10 -8.22
CA SER A 89 -2.27 -2.42 -8.83
C SER A 89 -1.73 -3.43 -7.81
N ASP A 90 -1.72 -4.68 -8.21
CA ASP A 90 -1.16 -5.84 -7.52
C ASP A 90 0.18 -6.23 -8.19
N THR A 91 1.09 -5.25 -8.37
CA THR A 91 2.37 -5.48 -9.05
C THR A 91 3.49 -5.85 -8.11
N GLY A 92 3.39 -5.51 -6.84
CA GLY A 92 4.33 -5.91 -5.82
C GLY A 92 4.20 -7.40 -5.48
N LYS A 93 5.27 -7.97 -4.90
CA LYS A 93 5.24 -9.35 -4.43
C LYS A 93 4.19 -9.52 -3.33
N SER A 94 3.17 -10.32 -3.62
CA SER A 94 2.06 -10.57 -2.71
C SER A 94 2.51 -11.30 -1.44
N PRO A 95 1.92 -11.02 -0.26
CA PRO A 95 2.12 -11.81 0.95
C PRO A 95 1.80 -13.29 0.78
N PHE A 96 0.90 -13.62 -0.17
CA PHE A 96 0.49 -14.99 -0.48
C PHE A 96 1.47 -15.73 -1.42
N GLU A 97 2.45 -15.03 -1.98
CA GLU A 97 3.50 -15.57 -2.86
C GLU A 97 4.84 -15.77 -2.14
N VAL A 98 4.89 -15.40 -0.87
CA VAL A 98 6.07 -15.65 -0.03
C VAL A 98 6.21 -17.16 0.19
N THR A 99 7.41 -17.66 -0.05
CA THR A 99 7.74 -19.07 0.20
C THR A 99 8.14 -19.28 1.65
N TYR A 100 7.86 -20.47 2.17
CA TYR A 100 8.18 -20.88 3.53
C TYR A 100 9.11 -22.10 3.46
N ASP A 101 10.01 -22.22 4.45
CA ASP A 101 10.85 -23.40 4.61
C ASP A 101 10.05 -24.55 5.25
N GLU A 102 10.73 -25.72 5.42
CA GLU A 102 10.14 -26.90 6.06
C GLU A 102 9.74 -26.69 7.54
N PHE A 103 10.19 -25.61 8.14
CA PHE A 103 9.86 -25.22 9.53
C PHE A 103 8.76 -24.16 9.59
N GLY A 104 8.15 -23.78 8.46
CA GLY A 104 7.14 -22.75 8.38
C GLY A 104 7.65 -21.32 8.53
N VAL A 105 8.96 -21.10 8.36
CA VAL A 105 9.57 -19.77 8.40
C VAL A 105 9.60 -19.17 7.01
N ALA A 106 9.15 -17.93 6.87
CA ALA A 106 9.16 -17.22 5.60
C ALA A 106 10.59 -17.06 5.09
N THR A 107 10.84 -17.43 3.83
CA THR A 107 12.12 -17.30 3.13
C THR A 107 12.24 -16.07 2.27
N GLY A 108 11.17 -15.26 2.19
CA GLY A 108 11.10 -13.99 1.48
C GLY A 108 10.18 -13.00 2.17
N LEU A 109 10.14 -11.78 1.66
CA LEU A 109 9.34 -10.69 2.19
C LEU A 109 8.39 -10.17 1.13
N SER A 110 7.16 -9.80 1.53
CA SER A 110 6.20 -9.17 0.63
C SER A 110 6.57 -7.70 0.39
N THR A 111 6.39 -7.22 -0.84
CA THR A 111 6.59 -5.81 -1.23
C THR A 111 5.29 -5.13 -1.66
N GLY A 112 4.23 -5.90 -1.90
CA GLY A 112 2.89 -5.46 -2.25
C GLY A 112 1.83 -5.97 -1.28
N SER A 113 0.59 -5.53 -1.48
CA SER A 113 -0.56 -5.98 -0.68
C SER A 113 -1.19 -7.26 -1.21
N GLY A 114 -0.96 -7.62 -2.47
CA GLY A 114 -1.58 -8.75 -3.15
C GLY A 114 -3.01 -8.50 -3.61
N PHE A 115 -3.49 -7.25 -3.59
CA PHE A 115 -4.84 -6.86 -3.99
C PHE A 115 -4.86 -5.60 -4.84
N TRP A 116 -5.71 -5.62 -5.84
CA TRP A 116 -6.12 -4.39 -6.51
C TRP A 116 -7.02 -3.58 -5.59
N ALA A 117 -6.85 -2.26 -5.63
CA ALA A 117 -7.72 -1.35 -4.90
C ALA A 117 -8.10 -0.15 -5.77
N VAL A 118 -9.33 0.32 -5.57
CA VAL A 118 -9.87 1.50 -6.24
C VAL A 118 -10.35 2.47 -5.18
N GLN A 119 -9.94 3.72 -5.28
CA GLN A 119 -10.29 4.77 -4.32
C GLN A 119 -10.87 5.98 -5.04
N PRO A 120 -12.19 6.03 -5.27
CA PRO A 120 -12.87 7.28 -5.61
C PRO A 120 -12.85 8.24 -4.42
N GLY A 121 -12.82 9.52 -4.72
CA GLY A 121 -12.84 10.56 -3.70
C GLY A 121 -13.20 11.91 -4.26
N ILE A 122 -13.45 12.85 -3.36
CA ILE A 122 -13.71 14.25 -3.67
C ILE A 122 -12.89 15.12 -2.72
N SER A 123 -12.33 16.19 -3.26
CA SER A 123 -11.60 17.19 -2.48
C SER A 123 -12.18 18.55 -2.72
N MET A 124 -12.17 19.38 -1.71
CA MET A 124 -12.62 20.78 -1.75
C MET A 124 -11.47 21.68 -1.31
N LEU A 125 -11.27 22.77 -2.02
CA LEU A 125 -10.39 23.85 -1.66
C LEU A 125 -11.24 25.13 -1.59
N LEU A 126 -11.30 25.76 -0.43
CA LEU A 126 -11.99 27.04 -0.22
C LEU A 126 -10.95 28.13 0.05
N PRO A 127 -10.69 29.01 -0.94
CA PRO A 127 -9.86 30.19 -0.70
C PRO A 127 -10.59 31.16 0.23
N SER A 128 -9.95 31.50 1.35
CA SER A 128 -10.44 32.48 2.33
C SER A 128 -9.25 33.32 2.79
N ASP A 129 -9.37 34.65 2.75
CA ASP A 129 -8.31 35.52 3.21
C ASP A 129 -8.44 35.71 4.75
N PRO A 130 -7.37 35.43 5.54
CA PRO A 130 -5.98 35.11 5.16
C PRO A 130 -5.68 33.61 5.05
N ALA A 131 -6.67 32.73 5.09
CA ALA A 131 -6.50 31.26 5.16
C ALA A 131 -7.02 30.57 3.91
N VAL A 132 -6.54 29.34 3.68
CA VAL A 132 -7.10 28.42 2.71
C VAL A 132 -7.59 27.19 3.46
N ILE A 133 -8.87 26.87 3.33
CA ILE A 133 -9.47 25.67 3.93
C ILE A 133 -9.53 24.61 2.86
N PHE A 134 -9.07 23.39 3.19
CA PHE A 134 -9.24 22.26 2.29
C PHE A 134 -9.78 21.05 3.04
N GLY A 135 -10.55 20.24 2.35
CA GLY A 135 -11.07 19.00 2.89
C GLY A 135 -11.10 17.93 1.82
N SER A 136 -11.07 16.69 2.22
CA SER A 136 -11.25 15.58 1.31
C SER A 136 -12.00 14.42 1.95
N LEU A 137 -12.71 13.67 1.09
CA LEU A 137 -13.41 12.45 1.43
C LEU A 137 -13.08 11.40 0.36
N GLY A 138 -12.76 10.18 0.79
CA GLY A 138 -12.45 9.06 -0.09
C GLY A 138 -12.99 7.74 0.44
N TYR A 139 -13.32 6.85 -0.47
CA TYR A 139 -13.74 5.48 -0.19
C TYR A 139 -12.77 4.53 -0.86
N LEU A 140 -12.10 3.71 -0.06
CA LEU A 140 -11.16 2.70 -0.54
C LEU A 140 -11.88 1.35 -0.62
N TYR A 141 -11.97 0.82 -1.84
CA TYR A 141 -12.52 -0.49 -2.13
C TYR A 141 -11.40 -1.43 -2.55
N HIS A 142 -11.25 -2.55 -1.85
CA HIS A 142 -10.34 -3.62 -2.24
C HIS A 142 -11.08 -4.65 -3.08
N ILE A 143 -10.49 -5.04 -4.21
CA ILE A 143 -11.06 -6.10 -5.05
C ILE A 143 -10.72 -7.44 -4.43
N PRO A 144 -11.72 -8.22 -3.96
CA PRO A 144 -11.49 -9.53 -3.36
C PRO A 144 -10.78 -10.48 -4.33
N ARG A 145 -9.91 -11.33 -3.80
CA ARG A 145 -9.14 -12.29 -4.59
C ARG A 145 -9.31 -13.71 -4.07
N ASN A 146 -9.45 -14.66 -4.97
CA ASN A 146 -9.34 -16.08 -4.64
C ASN A 146 -7.86 -16.45 -4.64
N ILE A 147 -7.37 -16.91 -3.52
CA ILE A 147 -5.98 -17.33 -3.32
C ILE A 147 -5.86 -18.83 -3.63
N ASP A 148 -6.80 -19.63 -3.09
CA ASP A 148 -6.93 -21.08 -3.27
C ASP A 148 -5.59 -21.82 -3.15
N ARG A 149 -4.80 -21.45 -2.14
CA ARG A 149 -3.48 -22.01 -1.85
C ARG A 149 -3.32 -22.39 -0.39
N GLU A 150 -2.49 -23.39 -0.15
CA GLU A 150 -1.99 -23.72 1.17
C GLU A 150 -0.77 -22.86 1.48
N ILE A 151 -0.84 -22.07 2.56
CA ILE A 151 0.22 -21.15 2.99
C ILE A 151 0.48 -21.41 4.47
N GLY A 152 1.72 -21.77 4.82
CA GLY A 152 2.10 -22.03 6.22
C GLY A 152 1.29 -23.13 6.88
N GLY A 153 0.82 -24.14 6.14
CA GLY A 153 0.02 -25.26 6.66
C GLY A 153 -1.48 -24.96 6.80
N ALA A 154 -1.95 -23.81 6.31
CA ALA A 154 -3.39 -23.46 6.28
C ALA A 154 -3.86 -23.22 4.85
N PHE A 155 -5.00 -23.79 4.47
CA PHE A 155 -5.64 -23.50 3.19
C PHE A 155 -6.33 -22.15 3.24
N ILE A 156 -5.93 -21.23 2.34
CA ILE A 156 -6.51 -19.90 2.20
C ILE A 156 -7.34 -19.89 0.92
N GLY A 157 -8.65 -19.78 1.07
CA GLY A 157 -9.59 -19.65 -0.03
C GLY A 157 -9.71 -18.21 -0.53
N ARG A 158 -10.92 -17.64 -0.49
CA ARG A 158 -11.18 -16.25 -0.86
C ARG A 158 -10.80 -15.31 0.29
N VAL A 159 -10.06 -14.25 -0.05
CA VAL A 159 -9.71 -13.17 0.89
C VAL A 159 -10.40 -11.87 0.45
N ASP A 160 -11.08 -11.24 1.39
CA ASP A 160 -11.74 -9.94 1.25
C ASP A 160 -11.17 -9.00 2.32
N PRO A 161 -10.27 -8.05 1.93
CA PRO A 161 -9.57 -7.21 2.91
C PRO A 161 -10.46 -6.17 3.60
N GLY A 162 -11.72 -6.04 3.19
CA GLY A 162 -12.62 -4.99 3.67
C GLY A 162 -12.34 -3.62 3.06
N ASP A 163 -13.27 -2.70 3.27
CA ASP A 163 -13.27 -1.35 2.71
C ASP A 163 -12.94 -0.31 3.78
N ALA A 164 -12.52 0.88 3.37
CA ALA A 164 -12.23 1.96 4.28
C ALA A 164 -12.75 3.31 3.78
N ILE A 165 -13.24 4.12 4.71
CA ILE A 165 -13.58 5.52 4.46
C ILE A 165 -12.50 6.39 5.09
N SER A 166 -12.00 7.36 4.35
CA SER A 166 -11.02 8.33 4.82
C SER A 166 -11.52 9.75 4.60
N GLY A 167 -11.26 10.63 5.54
CA GLY A 167 -11.57 12.06 5.43
C GLY A 167 -10.57 12.88 6.21
N ASN A 168 -10.30 14.10 5.73
CA ASN A 168 -9.51 15.11 6.40
C ASN A 168 -10.09 16.50 6.15
N LEU A 169 -9.84 17.41 7.08
CA LEU A 169 -10.20 18.82 7.05
C LEU A 169 -9.00 19.67 7.45
#